data_e806ce0512ec823cf8b7fd4f1f486f2a
#
_entry.id   e806ce0512ec823cf8b7fd4f1f486f2a
#
_cell.length_a   1.000
_cell.length_b   1.000
_cell.length_c   1.000
_cell.angle_alpha   90.00
_cell.angle_beta   90.00
_cell.angle_gamma   90.00
#
_symmetry.space_group_name_H-M   'P 1'
#
loop_
_entity.id
_entity.type
_entity.pdbx_description
1 polymer ?
#
loop_
_entity_poly.entity_id
_entity_poly.type
_entity_poly.pdbx_seq_one_letter_code
_entity_poly.pdbx_strand_id
1 'polypeptide(L)'
;MKAKLRVQRHQKISEIDERLYGSFIEHLGRAVYNGIYEPTHETADAEGFRNDVKQLVKELNVPLVRYPGGNFVSGYKWEDSVGPKENRPRKVDLAWRTIETNQVGVHEFAKWAKEVDTEVNMAVNLGTRGIQEAMELLEYCNFEGGTYWSDLRKEHGTEKPFGFKTWCLGNEMDGPWQIGHKTAEEYGRLAAETAKAMKLVDDSIELVVCGSSSSKMPTFGDWERVVLEHTYEYVDYLSLHCYYGNPENNLGNYLAQSLDMDQFIKTVVSICDYVKVKKGSDKQINLSFDEWNVWYHSNEQDAAMEPWQIAPPLLEDIYNFEDALLIGCLLITLLKNSDRVKIACLAQLVNVIAPIMTENDGETWKQTIFYPFMHVSNHGRGVVLTPSVESDSYSVEGFKHVPYLETIATYNEENNELVIFAVNRSQEETLEFVFEQEGFEFESIIEETAMEGFDVKATNAAAAEVVKPSIVQKATIADNQLTTSLSPLSWNVIRIKVK
;
A
#
# COMPACT_ATOMS: atom_id res chain seq x y z
N MET A 1 23.89 23.05 -1.76
CA MET A 1 23.79 22.79 -0.29
C MET A 1 24.51 21.51 0.07
N LYS A 2 24.90 21.33 1.33
CA LYS A 2 25.49 20.07 1.83
C LYS A 2 24.45 19.26 2.59
N ALA A 3 24.49 17.95 2.42
CA ALA A 3 23.62 17.04 3.13
C ALA A 3 24.37 15.76 3.52
N LYS A 4 24.04 15.18 4.67
CA LYS A 4 24.72 14.01 5.19
C LYS A 4 23.78 13.00 5.78
N LEU A 5 24.02 11.72 5.49
CA LEU A 5 23.43 10.58 6.18
C LEU A 5 24.51 9.79 6.90
N ARG A 6 24.31 9.52 8.18
CA ARG A 6 25.14 8.60 8.95
C ARG A 6 24.34 7.42 9.45
N VAL A 7 24.92 6.23 9.38
CA VAL A 7 24.35 5.01 9.92
C VAL A 7 25.42 4.18 10.65
N GLN A 8 24.97 3.32 11.56
CA GLN A 8 25.82 2.33 12.24
C GLN A 8 25.23 0.94 12.05
N ARG A 9 26.05 -0.05 11.68
CA ARG A 9 25.59 -1.42 11.36
C ARG A 9 24.75 -2.06 12.47
N HIS A 10 25.07 -1.76 13.73
CA HIS A 10 24.38 -2.35 14.88
C HIS A 10 23.14 -1.54 15.34
N GLN A 11 22.95 -0.32 14.82
CA GLN A 11 21.77 0.50 15.12
C GLN A 11 20.70 0.29 14.06
N LYS A 12 19.77 -0.59 14.37
CA LYS A 12 18.67 -0.98 13.50
C LYS A 12 17.36 -0.42 14.04
N ILE A 13 16.48 0.05 13.15
CA ILE A 13 15.08 0.36 13.49
C ILE A 13 14.35 -0.96 13.66
N SER A 14 14.35 -1.80 12.62
CA SER A 14 13.74 -3.13 12.64
C SER A 14 14.17 -3.96 11.42
N GLU A 15 13.81 -5.24 11.43
CA GLU A 15 13.67 -6.03 10.22
C GLU A 15 12.46 -5.52 9.42
N ILE A 16 12.60 -5.53 8.09
CA ILE A 16 11.54 -5.12 7.17
C ILE A 16 10.60 -6.32 6.98
N ASP A 17 9.32 -6.14 7.30
CA ASP A 17 8.28 -7.05 6.84
C ASP A 17 8.02 -6.76 5.36
N GLU A 18 8.11 -7.77 4.50
CA GLU A 18 7.95 -7.57 3.06
C GLU A 18 6.57 -7.03 2.70
N ARG A 19 5.54 -7.31 3.50
CA ARG A 19 4.17 -6.78 3.34
C ARG A 19 4.06 -5.25 3.45
N LEU A 20 5.17 -4.58 3.83
CA LEU A 20 5.28 -3.12 3.74
C LEU A 20 5.17 -2.60 2.30
N TYR A 21 5.39 -3.48 1.31
CA TYR A 21 5.30 -3.18 -0.12
C TYR A 21 4.06 -3.78 -0.76
N GLY A 22 2.99 -3.91 0.00
CA GLY A 22 1.70 -4.37 -0.47
C GLY A 22 1.01 -3.37 -1.38
N SER A 23 -0.06 -3.84 -2.01
CA SER A 23 -0.96 -3.01 -2.78
C SER A 23 -2.43 -3.39 -2.53
N PHE A 24 -3.33 -2.80 -3.30
CA PHE A 24 -4.76 -2.93 -3.11
C PHE A 24 -5.49 -3.07 -4.45
N ILE A 25 -6.47 -3.94 -4.51
CA ILE A 25 -7.41 -4.06 -5.62
C ILE A 25 -8.82 -4.12 -5.04
N GLU A 26 -9.65 -3.19 -5.48
CA GLU A 26 -11.07 -3.10 -5.15
C GLU A 26 -11.92 -3.31 -6.40
N HIS A 27 -13.14 -3.84 -6.25
CA HIS A 27 -14.16 -3.81 -7.29
C HIS A 27 -14.68 -2.38 -7.47
N LEU A 28 -13.82 -1.55 -8.04
CA LEU A 28 -14.00 -0.12 -8.26
C LEU A 28 -13.49 0.23 -9.67
N GLY A 29 -14.29 0.99 -10.42
CA GLY A 29 -13.86 1.45 -11.73
C GLY A 29 -13.32 0.32 -12.59
N ARG A 30 -12.17 0.54 -13.21
CA ARG A 30 -11.49 -0.45 -14.05
C ARG A 30 -10.32 -1.18 -13.36
N ALA A 31 -10.31 -1.27 -12.01
CA ALA A 31 -9.25 -2.00 -11.32
C ALA A 31 -9.32 -3.51 -11.60
N VAL A 32 -10.52 -4.09 -11.55
CA VAL A 32 -10.75 -5.51 -11.84
C VAL A 32 -11.10 -5.70 -13.32
N TYR A 33 -12.29 -5.26 -13.72
CA TYR A 33 -12.77 -5.41 -15.11
C TYR A 33 -12.11 -4.36 -16.01
N ASN A 34 -11.58 -4.78 -17.16
CA ASN A 34 -10.76 -3.99 -18.07
C ASN A 34 -9.44 -3.46 -17.42
N GLY A 35 -9.08 -4.03 -16.28
CA GLY A 35 -7.81 -3.83 -15.60
C GLY A 35 -7.02 -5.12 -15.52
N ILE A 36 -7.11 -5.85 -14.38
CA ILE A 36 -6.46 -7.17 -14.28
C ILE A 36 -7.19 -8.24 -15.09
N TYR A 37 -8.50 -8.09 -15.33
CA TYR A 37 -9.37 -9.06 -15.99
C TYR A 37 -10.05 -8.44 -17.20
N GLU A 38 -9.71 -8.94 -18.40
CA GLU A 38 -10.27 -8.54 -19.69
C GLU A 38 -10.20 -9.74 -20.65
N PRO A 39 -11.21 -10.63 -20.62
CA PRO A 39 -11.17 -11.92 -21.36
C PRO A 39 -11.04 -11.80 -22.87
N THR A 40 -11.38 -10.64 -23.45
CA THR A 40 -11.28 -10.37 -24.90
C THR A 40 -9.91 -9.85 -25.32
N HIS A 41 -9.07 -9.44 -24.34
CA HIS A 41 -7.76 -8.88 -24.63
C HIS A 41 -6.81 -9.91 -25.25
N GLU A 42 -5.96 -9.49 -26.18
CA GLU A 42 -5.04 -10.38 -26.91
C GLU A 42 -4.03 -11.12 -26.00
N THR A 43 -3.68 -10.52 -24.83
CA THR A 43 -2.79 -11.14 -23.85
C THR A 43 -3.54 -11.90 -22.76
N ALA A 44 -4.88 -12.01 -22.83
CA ALA A 44 -5.66 -12.71 -21.81
C ALA A 44 -5.26 -14.19 -21.74
N ASP A 45 -5.13 -14.70 -20.53
CA ASP A 45 -4.97 -16.13 -20.30
C ASP A 45 -6.31 -16.89 -20.41
N ALA A 46 -6.29 -18.18 -20.16
CA ALA A 46 -7.49 -19.04 -20.25
C ALA A 46 -8.58 -18.66 -19.23
N GLU A 47 -8.23 -17.98 -18.14
CA GLU A 47 -9.16 -17.52 -17.11
C GLU A 47 -9.68 -16.10 -17.38
N GLY A 48 -9.07 -15.38 -18.34
CA GLY A 48 -9.41 -14.00 -18.73
C GLY A 48 -8.57 -12.91 -18.11
N PHE A 49 -7.47 -13.23 -17.45
CA PHE A 49 -6.56 -12.25 -16.86
C PHE A 49 -5.48 -11.79 -17.83
N ARG A 50 -5.18 -10.51 -17.86
CA ARG A 50 -4.17 -9.89 -18.74
C ARG A 50 -2.75 -10.27 -18.31
N ASN A 51 -2.01 -10.94 -19.20
CA ASN A 51 -0.62 -11.34 -18.94
C ASN A 51 0.37 -10.15 -18.94
N ASP A 52 0.11 -9.11 -19.76
CA ASP A 52 0.90 -7.90 -19.78
C ASP A 52 0.81 -7.17 -18.41
N VAL A 53 -0.37 -7.07 -17.83
CA VAL A 53 -0.56 -6.52 -16.46
C VAL A 53 0.14 -7.39 -15.41
N LYS A 54 -0.03 -8.73 -15.47
CA LYS A 54 0.67 -9.65 -14.54
C LYS A 54 2.19 -9.46 -14.57
N GLN A 55 2.76 -9.20 -15.74
CA GLN A 55 4.19 -8.95 -15.88
C GLN A 55 4.63 -7.68 -15.13
N LEU A 56 3.88 -6.59 -15.22
CA LEU A 56 4.19 -5.35 -14.50
C LEU A 56 3.99 -5.50 -12.99
N VAL A 57 2.98 -6.24 -12.55
CA VAL A 57 2.78 -6.55 -11.13
C VAL A 57 3.97 -7.34 -10.56
N LYS A 58 4.49 -8.33 -11.30
CA LYS A 58 5.72 -9.06 -10.91
C LYS A 58 6.95 -8.15 -10.88
N GLU A 59 7.07 -7.22 -11.80
CA GLU A 59 8.17 -6.24 -11.81
C GLU A 59 8.10 -5.32 -10.59
N LEU A 60 6.89 -4.91 -10.17
CA LEU A 60 6.67 -4.18 -8.91
C LEU A 60 7.04 -5.02 -7.68
N ASN A 61 7.02 -6.34 -7.78
CA ASN A 61 7.31 -7.28 -6.69
C ASN A 61 6.43 -7.04 -5.46
N VAL A 62 5.10 -7.03 -5.68
CA VAL A 62 4.08 -6.78 -4.65
C VAL A 62 3.81 -8.06 -3.86
N PRO A 63 4.22 -8.16 -2.58
CA PRO A 63 4.11 -9.40 -1.81
C PRO A 63 2.72 -9.67 -1.26
N LEU A 64 1.87 -8.65 -1.18
CA LEU A 64 0.53 -8.73 -0.59
C LEU A 64 -0.42 -7.82 -1.34
N VAL A 65 -1.62 -8.30 -1.68
CA VAL A 65 -2.70 -7.48 -2.23
C VAL A 65 -3.94 -7.59 -1.35
N ARG A 66 -4.42 -6.44 -0.88
CA ARG A 66 -5.70 -6.32 -0.18
C ARG A 66 -6.86 -6.41 -1.15
N TYR A 67 -7.91 -7.20 -0.83
CA TYR A 67 -9.05 -7.53 -1.69
C TYR A 67 -10.29 -7.90 -0.85
N PRO A 68 -11.55 -7.76 -1.28
CA PRO A 68 -12.05 -7.26 -2.58
C PRO A 68 -12.34 -5.76 -2.58
N GLY A 69 -12.04 -5.07 -1.51
CA GLY A 69 -12.34 -3.66 -1.41
C GLY A 69 -12.02 -3.07 -0.06
N GLY A 70 -12.05 -1.86 -0.10
CA GLY A 70 -12.43 -0.60 0.43
C GLY A 70 -13.94 -0.46 0.63
N ASN A 71 -14.50 0.61 0.10
CA ASN A 71 -15.92 0.91 0.28
C ASN A 71 -16.85 -0.18 -0.27
N PHE A 72 -16.43 -0.84 -1.34
CA PHE A 72 -17.16 -1.95 -1.96
C PHE A 72 -17.49 -3.07 -0.98
N VAL A 73 -16.53 -3.46 -0.10
CA VAL A 73 -16.74 -4.63 0.78
C VAL A 73 -17.94 -4.49 1.70
N SER A 74 -18.29 -3.27 2.11
CA SER A 74 -19.38 -3.00 3.04
C SER A 74 -20.79 -3.26 2.47
N GLY A 75 -20.91 -3.36 1.15
CA GLY A 75 -22.14 -3.75 0.46
C GLY A 75 -22.08 -5.14 -0.19
N TYR A 76 -20.92 -5.78 -0.15
CA TYR A 76 -20.63 -6.99 -0.92
C TYR A 76 -21.14 -8.26 -0.26
N LYS A 77 -21.74 -9.11 -1.10
CA LYS A 77 -22.15 -10.48 -0.74
C LYS A 77 -21.27 -11.46 -1.53
N TRP A 78 -20.23 -11.99 -0.86
CA TRP A 78 -19.20 -12.81 -1.49
C TRP A 78 -19.73 -14.09 -2.17
N GLU A 79 -20.84 -14.65 -1.67
CA GLU A 79 -21.48 -15.85 -2.24
C GLU A 79 -22.03 -15.62 -3.66
N ASP A 80 -22.32 -14.36 -4.02
CA ASP A 80 -22.79 -14.02 -5.38
C ASP A 80 -21.67 -14.15 -6.43
N SER A 81 -20.41 -14.20 -6.03
CA SER A 81 -19.24 -14.24 -6.92
C SER A 81 -18.49 -15.59 -6.92
N VAL A 82 -19.10 -16.66 -6.41
CA VAL A 82 -18.53 -18.00 -6.43
C VAL A 82 -19.43 -18.99 -7.22
N GLY A 83 -18.88 -20.15 -7.57
CA GLY A 83 -19.57 -21.13 -8.42
C GLY A 83 -19.57 -20.75 -9.90
N PRO A 84 -20.40 -21.42 -10.75
CA PRO A 84 -20.42 -21.20 -12.19
C PRO A 84 -20.76 -19.74 -12.57
N LYS A 85 -19.94 -19.12 -13.41
CA LYS A 85 -20.04 -17.69 -13.77
C LYS A 85 -21.40 -17.32 -14.38
N GLU A 86 -22.00 -18.23 -15.15
CA GLU A 86 -23.31 -18.05 -15.79
C GLU A 86 -24.48 -17.93 -14.80
N ASN A 87 -24.30 -18.41 -13.57
CA ASN A 87 -25.30 -18.37 -12.50
C ASN A 87 -25.12 -17.16 -11.57
N ARG A 88 -24.03 -16.41 -11.71
CA ARG A 88 -23.73 -15.28 -10.83
C ARG A 88 -24.60 -14.07 -11.15
N PRO A 89 -25.26 -13.46 -10.15
CA PRO A 89 -26.16 -12.34 -10.40
C PRO A 89 -25.39 -11.05 -10.68
N ARG A 90 -25.96 -10.19 -11.52
CA ARG A 90 -25.56 -8.78 -11.57
C ARG A 90 -26.20 -8.04 -10.41
N LYS A 91 -25.42 -7.19 -9.73
CA LYS A 91 -25.86 -6.43 -8.58
C LYS A 91 -25.52 -4.95 -8.73
N VAL A 92 -26.30 -4.10 -8.08
CA VAL A 92 -25.90 -2.72 -7.86
C VAL A 92 -24.81 -2.69 -6.78
N ASP A 93 -23.73 -2.02 -7.07
CA ASP A 93 -22.78 -1.59 -6.07
C ASP A 93 -23.15 -0.17 -5.60
N LEU A 94 -23.41 -0.04 -4.31
CA LEU A 94 -23.85 1.23 -3.73
C LEU A 94 -22.67 2.16 -3.38
N ALA A 95 -21.49 1.60 -3.16
CA ALA A 95 -20.31 2.38 -2.80
C ALA A 95 -19.88 3.29 -3.96
N TRP A 96 -19.78 2.72 -5.16
CA TRP A 96 -19.30 3.42 -6.36
C TRP A 96 -20.42 3.70 -7.38
N ARG A 97 -21.67 3.32 -7.06
CA ARG A 97 -22.85 3.49 -7.91
C ARG A 97 -22.66 2.85 -9.28
N THR A 98 -22.14 1.62 -9.29
CA THR A 98 -21.84 0.84 -10.50
C THR A 98 -22.67 -0.44 -10.56
N ILE A 99 -22.53 -1.20 -11.64
CA ILE A 99 -23.09 -2.54 -11.78
C ILE A 99 -21.97 -3.56 -11.61
N GLU A 100 -22.01 -4.34 -10.54
CA GLU A 100 -21.12 -5.47 -10.33
C GLU A 100 -21.64 -6.71 -11.07
N THR A 101 -20.77 -7.31 -11.88
CA THR A 101 -21.11 -8.49 -12.70
C THR A 101 -20.79 -9.82 -12.04
N ASN A 102 -20.04 -9.79 -10.95
CA ASN A 102 -19.57 -10.96 -10.18
C ASN A 102 -18.77 -11.99 -11.02
N GLN A 103 -18.16 -11.57 -12.15
CA GLN A 103 -17.39 -12.48 -13.02
C GLN A 103 -16.02 -12.81 -12.42
N VAL A 104 -15.53 -11.99 -11.51
CA VAL A 104 -14.33 -12.22 -10.70
C VAL A 104 -14.76 -12.29 -9.23
N GLY A 105 -14.36 -13.34 -8.54
CA GLY A 105 -14.59 -13.55 -7.11
C GLY A 105 -13.35 -14.16 -6.48
N VAL A 106 -13.53 -14.75 -5.29
CA VAL A 106 -12.40 -15.27 -4.50
C VAL A 106 -11.60 -16.35 -5.24
N HIS A 107 -12.24 -17.19 -6.04
CA HIS A 107 -11.53 -18.25 -6.80
C HIS A 107 -10.63 -17.68 -7.89
N GLU A 108 -11.18 -16.79 -8.69
CA GLU A 108 -10.45 -16.15 -9.78
C GLU A 108 -9.31 -15.30 -9.22
N PHE A 109 -9.59 -14.52 -8.16
CA PHE A 109 -8.58 -13.66 -7.55
C PHE A 109 -7.45 -14.46 -6.88
N ALA A 110 -7.78 -15.57 -6.19
CA ALA A 110 -6.78 -16.45 -5.58
C ALA A 110 -5.84 -17.08 -6.64
N LYS A 111 -6.36 -17.45 -7.80
CA LYS A 111 -5.53 -17.95 -8.92
C LYS A 111 -4.62 -16.86 -9.45
N TRP A 112 -5.18 -15.68 -9.72
CA TRP A 112 -4.42 -14.53 -10.18
C TRP A 112 -3.30 -14.16 -9.20
N ALA A 113 -3.62 -14.05 -7.91
CA ALA A 113 -2.65 -13.74 -6.87
C ALA A 113 -1.47 -14.73 -6.85
N LYS A 114 -1.77 -16.02 -6.95
CA LYS A 114 -0.74 -17.07 -7.04
C LYS A 114 0.14 -16.93 -8.28
N GLU A 115 -0.42 -16.53 -9.41
CA GLU A 115 0.33 -16.36 -10.66
C GLU A 115 1.26 -15.16 -10.65
N VAL A 116 0.96 -14.13 -9.83
CA VAL A 116 1.82 -12.96 -9.65
C VAL A 116 2.67 -13.00 -8.38
N ASP A 117 2.71 -14.14 -7.69
CA ASP A 117 3.48 -14.39 -6.46
C ASP A 117 3.12 -13.41 -5.32
N THR A 118 1.82 -13.12 -5.15
CA THR A 118 1.32 -12.24 -4.08
C THR A 118 0.39 -12.99 -3.12
N GLU A 119 0.44 -12.62 -1.84
CA GLU A 119 -0.53 -13.07 -0.83
C GLU A 119 -1.80 -12.21 -0.89
N VAL A 120 -2.91 -12.75 -0.37
CA VAL A 120 -4.17 -12.02 -0.29
C VAL A 120 -4.45 -11.58 1.14
N ASN A 121 -4.63 -10.27 1.33
CA ASN A 121 -5.21 -9.70 2.54
C ASN A 121 -6.72 -9.52 2.31
N MET A 122 -7.52 -10.43 2.86
CA MET A 122 -8.96 -10.51 2.58
C MET A 122 -9.77 -9.61 3.52
N ALA A 123 -10.61 -8.75 2.98
CA ALA A 123 -11.55 -7.95 3.77
C ALA A 123 -12.92 -8.62 3.87
N VAL A 124 -13.54 -8.55 5.05
CA VAL A 124 -14.90 -9.04 5.30
C VAL A 124 -15.90 -7.89 5.44
N ASN A 125 -17.15 -8.13 5.05
CA ASN A 125 -18.23 -7.15 5.14
C ASN A 125 -18.75 -7.01 6.58
N LEU A 126 -18.39 -5.91 7.25
CA LEU A 126 -18.98 -5.51 8.55
C LEU A 126 -19.90 -4.28 8.45
N GLY A 127 -20.22 -3.87 7.23
CA GLY A 127 -21.20 -2.81 6.97
C GLY A 127 -22.64 -3.33 7.01
N THR A 128 -23.03 -4.07 5.96
CA THR A 128 -24.36 -4.65 5.79
C THR A 128 -24.48 -6.08 6.34
N ARG A 129 -23.35 -6.72 6.69
CA ARG A 129 -23.26 -8.08 7.21
C ARG A 129 -22.51 -8.10 8.56
N GLY A 130 -22.10 -9.25 9.04
CA GLY A 130 -21.53 -9.34 10.39
C GLY A 130 -20.78 -10.64 10.67
N ILE A 131 -20.89 -11.11 11.90
CA ILE A 131 -20.09 -12.20 12.48
C ILE A 131 -20.21 -13.49 11.67
N GLN A 132 -21.44 -13.89 11.36
CA GLN A 132 -21.70 -15.18 10.72
C GLN A 132 -21.09 -15.23 9.32
N GLU A 133 -21.34 -14.22 8.52
CA GLU A 133 -20.88 -14.18 7.12
C GLU A 133 -19.35 -14.04 7.00
N ALA A 134 -18.73 -13.35 7.95
CA ALA A 134 -17.27 -13.26 8.04
C ALA A 134 -16.66 -14.63 8.38
N MET A 135 -17.23 -15.34 9.33
CA MET A 135 -16.83 -16.69 9.70
C MET A 135 -17.06 -17.69 8.55
N GLU A 136 -18.19 -17.60 7.84
CA GLU A 136 -18.53 -18.47 6.72
C GLU A 136 -17.58 -18.26 5.53
N LEU A 137 -17.17 -17.02 5.24
CA LEU A 137 -16.15 -16.74 4.23
C LEU A 137 -14.80 -17.34 4.62
N LEU A 138 -14.38 -17.22 5.89
CA LEU A 138 -13.15 -17.82 6.37
C LEU A 138 -13.20 -19.36 6.29
N GLU A 139 -14.31 -19.97 6.69
CA GLU A 139 -14.54 -21.42 6.57
C GLU A 139 -14.44 -21.86 5.11
N TYR A 140 -15.09 -21.13 4.20
CA TYR A 140 -15.00 -21.37 2.76
C TYR A 140 -13.56 -21.31 2.25
N CYS A 141 -12.78 -20.31 2.68
CA CYS A 141 -11.43 -20.08 2.19
C CYS A 141 -10.39 -21.01 2.83
N ASN A 142 -10.46 -21.24 4.14
CA ASN A 142 -9.36 -21.81 4.90
C ASN A 142 -9.64 -23.20 5.50
N PHE A 143 -10.90 -23.62 5.63
CA PHE A 143 -11.18 -24.89 6.28
C PHE A 143 -10.95 -26.07 5.31
N GLU A 144 -10.36 -27.17 5.82
CA GLU A 144 -9.90 -28.30 4.98
C GLU A 144 -11.04 -29.01 4.25
N GLY A 145 -12.15 -29.30 4.91
CA GLY A 145 -13.30 -29.99 4.34
C GLY A 145 -14.19 -30.66 5.40
N GLY A 146 -15.30 -31.24 4.94
CA GLY A 146 -16.26 -31.94 5.80
C GLY A 146 -17.30 -31.01 6.43
N THR A 147 -17.39 -29.76 5.98
CA THR A 147 -18.40 -28.79 6.36
C THR A 147 -19.05 -28.20 5.12
N TYR A 148 -20.24 -27.59 5.27
CA TYR A 148 -20.99 -27.07 4.13
C TYR A 148 -20.16 -26.11 3.26
N TRP A 149 -19.52 -25.11 3.86
CA TRP A 149 -18.79 -24.10 3.10
C TRP A 149 -17.47 -24.61 2.54
N SER A 150 -16.74 -25.43 3.28
CA SER A 150 -15.49 -26.02 2.79
C SER A 150 -15.71 -27.03 1.66
N ASP A 151 -16.80 -27.81 1.74
CA ASP A 151 -17.16 -28.77 0.68
C ASP A 151 -17.70 -28.02 -0.56
N LEU A 152 -18.44 -26.93 -0.37
CA LEU A 152 -18.90 -26.06 -1.45
C LEU A 152 -17.71 -25.43 -2.23
N ARG A 153 -16.62 -25.03 -1.55
CA ARG A 153 -15.38 -24.60 -2.22
C ARG A 153 -14.85 -25.70 -3.17
N LYS A 154 -14.87 -26.96 -2.70
CA LYS A 154 -14.42 -28.11 -3.51
C LYS A 154 -15.34 -28.33 -4.72
N GLU A 155 -16.64 -28.27 -4.52
CA GLU A 155 -17.64 -28.33 -5.61
C GLU A 155 -17.43 -27.21 -6.65
N HIS A 156 -16.98 -26.02 -6.21
CA HIS A 156 -16.63 -24.90 -7.07
C HIS A 156 -15.23 -25.03 -7.71
N GLY A 157 -14.56 -26.19 -7.55
CA GLY A 157 -13.35 -26.54 -8.29
C GLY A 157 -12.01 -26.29 -7.55
N THR A 158 -12.03 -25.91 -6.26
CA THR A 158 -10.80 -25.74 -5.49
C THR A 158 -10.75 -26.71 -4.31
N GLU A 159 -10.01 -27.82 -4.49
CA GLU A 159 -9.92 -28.91 -3.52
C GLU A 159 -9.23 -28.47 -2.22
N LYS A 160 -8.08 -27.79 -2.32
CA LYS A 160 -7.31 -27.33 -1.16
C LYS A 160 -7.79 -25.97 -0.67
N PRO A 161 -7.65 -25.66 0.62
CA PRO A 161 -7.86 -24.31 1.13
C PRO A 161 -6.99 -23.29 0.41
N PHE A 162 -7.49 -22.05 0.26
CA PHE A 162 -6.67 -20.94 -0.21
C PHE A 162 -5.58 -20.56 0.81
N GLY A 163 -5.90 -20.70 2.10
CA GLY A 163 -4.95 -20.47 3.19
C GLY A 163 -4.60 -18.99 3.40
N PHE A 164 -5.55 -18.09 3.20
CA PHE A 164 -5.33 -16.66 3.42
C PHE A 164 -5.01 -16.39 4.89
N LYS A 165 -3.92 -15.66 5.12
CA LYS A 165 -3.39 -15.41 6.47
C LYS A 165 -3.88 -14.10 7.08
N THR A 166 -3.97 -13.05 6.29
CA THR A 166 -4.31 -11.70 6.76
C THR A 166 -5.74 -11.34 6.38
N TRP A 167 -6.50 -10.81 7.36
CA TRP A 167 -7.93 -10.50 7.19
C TRP A 167 -8.28 -9.15 7.79
N CYS A 168 -8.94 -8.28 7.00
CA CYS A 168 -9.43 -6.99 7.45
C CYS A 168 -10.88 -7.10 7.94
N LEU A 169 -11.16 -6.60 9.14
CA LEU A 169 -12.47 -6.58 9.78
C LEU A 169 -13.28 -5.36 9.32
N GLY A 170 -13.74 -5.37 8.08
CA GLY A 170 -14.44 -4.25 7.43
C GLY A 170 -13.49 -3.25 6.78
N ASN A 171 -14.02 -2.07 6.45
CA ASN A 171 -13.31 -0.94 5.85
C ASN A 171 -13.88 0.39 6.32
N GLU A 172 -13.02 1.34 6.74
CA GLU A 172 -13.38 2.74 7.05
C GLU A 172 -14.69 2.91 7.85
N MET A 173 -14.88 2.07 8.87
CA MET A 173 -16.15 1.99 9.58
C MET A 173 -16.50 3.26 10.38
N ASP A 174 -15.56 4.20 10.50
CA ASP A 174 -15.71 5.55 11.06
C ASP A 174 -16.24 6.56 10.04
N GLY A 175 -16.14 6.27 8.73
CA GLY A 175 -16.45 7.20 7.66
C GLY A 175 -17.96 7.31 7.37
N PRO A 176 -18.56 8.51 7.36
CA PRO A 176 -19.99 8.69 7.08
C PRO A 176 -20.37 8.31 5.64
N TRP A 177 -19.41 8.19 4.73
CA TRP A 177 -19.61 7.70 3.37
C TRP A 177 -19.72 6.18 3.29
N GLN A 178 -19.22 5.46 4.30
CA GLN A 178 -19.19 4.01 4.32
C GLN A 178 -20.59 3.42 4.57
N ILE A 179 -21.01 2.48 3.73
CA ILE A 179 -22.28 1.76 3.93
C ILE A 179 -22.24 1.02 5.25
N GLY A 180 -23.20 1.35 6.13
CA GLY A 180 -23.29 0.73 7.46
C GLY A 180 -22.19 1.22 8.43
N HIS A 181 -21.64 2.44 8.25
CA HIS A 181 -20.70 3.04 9.20
C HIS A 181 -21.26 3.02 10.63
N LYS A 182 -20.37 3.09 11.60
CA LYS A 182 -20.70 2.88 13.01
C LYS A 182 -20.01 3.90 13.91
N THR A 183 -20.51 4.03 15.11
CA THR A 183 -19.74 4.62 16.21
C THR A 183 -18.58 3.70 16.61
N ALA A 184 -17.56 4.24 17.27
CA ALA A 184 -16.43 3.44 17.73
C ALA A 184 -16.84 2.30 18.68
N GLU A 185 -17.84 2.50 19.52
CA GLU A 185 -18.42 1.48 20.42
C GLU A 185 -19.13 0.37 19.64
N GLU A 186 -19.99 0.73 18.69
CA GLU A 186 -20.72 -0.25 17.88
C GLU A 186 -19.76 -1.08 17.02
N TYR A 187 -18.80 -0.43 16.38
CA TYR A 187 -17.81 -1.13 15.58
C TYR A 187 -16.87 -1.98 16.44
N GLY A 188 -16.33 -1.43 17.53
CA GLY A 188 -15.45 -2.17 18.44
C GLY A 188 -16.09 -3.44 18.99
N ARG A 189 -17.36 -3.38 19.36
CA ARG A 189 -18.12 -4.55 19.80
C ARG A 189 -18.31 -5.58 18.69
N LEU A 190 -18.73 -5.14 17.50
CA LEU A 190 -18.90 -6.03 16.33
C LEU A 190 -17.58 -6.68 15.93
N ALA A 191 -16.52 -5.89 15.80
CA ALA A 191 -15.21 -6.37 15.41
C ALA A 191 -14.62 -7.38 16.42
N ALA A 192 -14.79 -7.15 17.72
CA ALA A 192 -14.33 -8.07 18.76
C ALA A 192 -15.02 -9.45 18.66
N GLU A 193 -16.33 -9.47 18.50
CA GLU A 193 -17.07 -10.74 18.40
C GLU A 193 -16.80 -11.43 17.04
N THR A 194 -16.61 -10.66 15.97
CA THR A 194 -16.22 -11.21 14.66
C THR A 194 -14.81 -11.83 14.74
N ALA A 195 -13.83 -11.10 15.28
CA ALA A 195 -12.47 -11.57 15.46
C ALA A 195 -12.41 -12.87 16.28
N LYS A 196 -13.15 -12.92 17.39
CA LYS A 196 -13.26 -14.11 18.23
C LYS A 196 -13.84 -15.31 17.46
N ALA A 197 -14.92 -15.11 16.70
CA ALA A 197 -15.52 -16.17 15.91
C ALA A 197 -14.57 -16.68 14.81
N MET A 198 -13.90 -15.76 14.10
CA MET A 198 -12.91 -16.12 13.07
C MET A 198 -11.72 -16.87 13.66
N LYS A 199 -11.18 -16.44 14.81
CA LYS A 199 -10.06 -17.14 15.49
C LYS A 199 -10.45 -18.52 16.02
N LEU A 200 -11.74 -18.80 16.29
CA LEU A 200 -12.23 -20.14 16.62
C LEU A 200 -12.31 -21.07 15.41
N VAL A 201 -12.43 -20.54 14.20
CA VAL A 201 -12.37 -21.31 12.95
C VAL A 201 -10.92 -21.59 12.56
N ASP A 202 -10.07 -20.56 12.60
CA ASP A 202 -8.64 -20.65 12.26
C ASP A 202 -7.84 -19.68 13.16
N ASP A 203 -7.15 -20.18 14.16
CA ASP A 203 -6.35 -19.37 15.10
C ASP A 203 -5.06 -18.85 14.52
N SER A 204 -4.64 -19.37 13.37
CA SER A 204 -3.40 -19.00 12.69
C SER A 204 -3.49 -17.71 11.86
N ILE A 205 -4.69 -17.18 11.63
CA ILE A 205 -4.90 -15.95 10.85
C ILE A 205 -4.47 -14.71 11.64
N GLU A 206 -4.08 -13.68 10.92
CA GLU A 206 -3.81 -12.35 11.47
C GLU A 206 -4.96 -11.40 11.12
N LEU A 207 -5.39 -10.60 12.10
CA LEU A 207 -6.56 -9.74 11.97
C LEU A 207 -6.19 -8.27 12.02
N VAL A 208 -6.70 -7.51 11.05
CA VAL A 208 -6.59 -6.06 10.96
C VAL A 208 -7.93 -5.44 11.36
N VAL A 209 -7.96 -4.61 12.40
CA VAL A 209 -9.14 -3.83 12.79
C VAL A 209 -9.07 -2.41 12.22
N CYS A 210 -10.20 -1.82 11.82
CA CYS A 210 -10.22 -0.47 11.27
C CYS A 210 -9.82 0.58 12.31
N GLY A 211 -8.75 1.31 12.01
CA GLY A 211 -8.48 2.63 12.59
C GLY A 211 -9.24 3.72 11.84
N SER A 212 -8.90 4.98 12.10
CA SER A 212 -9.50 6.10 11.40
C SER A 212 -9.14 6.11 9.92
N SER A 213 -10.14 6.45 9.09
CA SER A 213 -10.02 6.62 7.65
C SER A 213 -9.19 7.85 7.24
N SER A 214 -8.82 8.69 8.19
CA SER A 214 -7.89 9.82 8.05
C SER A 214 -7.55 10.40 9.42
N SER A 215 -6.34 10.94 9.58
CA SER A 215 -5.94 11.74 10.75
C SER A 215 -6.79 13.00 10.95
N LYS A 216 -7.57 13.40 9.94
CA LYS A 216 -8.47 14.57 9.97
C LYS A 216 -9.91 14.25 10.38
N MET A 217 -10.21 12.98 10.65
CA MET A 217 -11.55 12.60 11.12
C MET A 217 -11.86 13.22 12.48
N PRO A 218 -13.09 13.71 12.71
CA PRO A 218 -13.47 14.27 14.00
C PRO A 218 -13.35 13.30 15.18
N THR A 219 -13.37 12.01 14.89
CA THR A 219 -13.26 10.90 15.84
C THR A 219 -11.84 10.40 16.06
N PHE A 220 -10.86 10.93 15.29
CA PHE A 220 -9.47 10.49 15.37
C PHE A 220 -8.92 10.55 16.80
N GLY A 221 -8.20 9.53 17.18
CA GLY A 221 -7.66 9.32 18.50
C GLY A 221 -8.64 8.63 19.46
N ASP A 222 -9.85 9.10 19.58
CA ASP A 222 -10.90 8.43 20.36
C ASP A 222 -11.37 7.15 19.68
N TRP A 223 -11.47 7.14 18.35
CA TRP A 223 -11.82 5.96 17.58
C TRP A 223 -10.84 4.81 17.85
N GLU A 224 -9.55 5.03 17.67
CA GLU A 224 -8.50 4.03 17.89
C GLU A 224 -8.55 3.49 19.33
N ARG A 225 -8.64 4.41 20.30
CA ARG A 225 -8.67 4.04 21.70
C ARG A 225 -9.87 3.13 22.03
N VAL A 226 -11.08 3.53 21.64
CA VAL A 226 -12.30 2.79 21.94
C VAL A 226 -12.32 1.43 21.23
N VAL A 227 -12.01 1.42 19.93
CA VAL A 227 -11.97 0.18 19.14
C VAL A 227 -10.96 -0.82 19.72
N LEU A 228 -9.75 -0.36 20.06
CA LEU A 228 -8.73 -1.22 20.66
C LEU A 228 -9.12 -1.67 22.09
N GLU A 229 -9.83 -0.88 22.86
CA GLU A 229 -10.35 -1.33 24.18
C GLU A 229 -11.26 -2.54 24.07
N HIS A 230 -11.98 -2.69 22.95
CA HIS A 230 -12.81 -3.88 22.67
C HIS A 230 -12.05 -5.04 22.05
N THR A 231 -11.09 -4.76 21.15
CA THR A 231 -10.53 -5.76 20.24
C THR A 231 -9.13 -6.25 20.58
N TYR A 232 -8.42 -5.62 21.53
CA TYR A 232 -6.98 -5.76 21.77
C TYR A 232 -6.49 -7.22 21.84
N GLU A 233 -7.26 -8.09 22.49
CA GLU A 233 -6.89 -9.50 22.67
C GLU A 233 -6.95 -10.33 21.37
N TYR A 234 -7.75 -9.89 20.41
CA TYR A 234 -8.08 -10.69 19.23
C TYR A 234 -7.38 -10.26 17.97
N VAL A 235 -7.00 -8.97 17.85
CA VAL A 235 -6.46 -8.41 16.61
C VAL A 235 -4.96 -8.22 16.68
N ASP A 236 -4.29 -8.22 15.52
CA ASP A 236 -2.84 -8.14 15.41
C ASP A 236 -2.40 -6.76 14.90
N TYR A 237 -3.25 -6.12 14.09
CA TYR A 237 -2.99 -4.83 13.47
C TYR A 237 -4.18 -3.88 13.63
N LEU A 238 -3.83 -2.58 13.68
CA LEU A 238 -4.78 -1.46 13.51
C LEU A 238 -4.50 -0.79 12.17
N SER A 239 -5.55 -0.54 11.36
CA SER A 239 -5.37 0.10 10.05
C SER A 239 -5.26 1.62 10.14
N LEU A 240 -4.61 2.20 9.12
CA LEU A 240 -4.54 3.64 8.85
C LEU A 240 -4.78 3.87 7.37
N HIS A 241 -5.50 4.96 7.04
CA HIS A 241 -5.70 5.41 5.67
C HIS A 241 -5.30 6.86 5.53
N CYS A 242 -4.65 7.24 4.43
CA CYS A 242 -4.36 8.62 4.11
C CYS A 242 -4.09 8.82 2.62
N TYR A 243 -4.74 9.85 2.06
CA TYR A 243 -4.51 10.30 0.69
C TYR A 243 -4.00 11.73 0.68
N TYR A 244 -3.06 12.00 -0.23
CA TYR A 244 -2.40 13.30 -0.37
C TYR A 244 -2.70 13.92 -1.72
N GLY A 245 -2.52 15.24 -1.84
CA GLY A 245 -2.75 15.95 -3.10
C GLY A 245 -2.16 17.34 -3.12
N ASN A 246 -2.07 17.93 -4.32
CA ASN A 246 -1.54 19.27 -4.57
C ASN A 246 -2.52 20.14 -5.40
N PRO A 247 -3.79 20.30 -4.99
CA PRO A 247 -4.78 21.06 -5.74
C PRO A 247 -4.41 22.56 -5.85
N GLU A 248 -3.64 23.08 -4.89
CA GLU A 248 -3.19 24.48 -4.85
C GLU A 248 -1.88 24.71 -5.62
N ASN A 249 -1.30 23.67 -6.21
CA ASN A 249 -0.03 23.71 -6.93
C ASN A 249 1.13 24.31 -6.10
N ASN A 250 1.22 23.95 -4.83
CA ASN A 250 2.28 24.36 -3.91
C ASN A 250 3.25 23.19 -3.68
N LEU A 251 4.27 23.08 -4.53
CA LEU A 251 5.22 21.96 -4.52
C LEU A 251 5.96 21.78 -3.18
N GLY A 252 6.37 22.90 -2.55
CA GLY A 252 7.07 22.83 -1.27
C GLY A 252 6.20 22.25 -0.16
N ASN A 253 4.91 22.64 -0.08
CA ASN A 253 3.95 22.07 0.85
C ASN A 253 3.64 20.62 0.50
N TYR A 254 3.49 20.33 -0.78
CA TYR A 254 3.19 18.97 -1.27
C TYR A 254 4.26 17.96 -0.86
N LEU A 255 5.53 18.26 -1.11
CA LEU A 255 6.63 17.35 -0.72
C LEU A 255 6.85 17.26 0.80
N ALA A 256 6.29 18.19 1.59
CA ALA A 256 6.32 18.13 3.05
C ALA A 256 5.28 17.15 3.64
N GLN A 257 4.32 16.69 2.87
CA GLN A 257 3.20 15.88 3.38
C GLN A 257 3.64 14.51 3.94
N SER A 258 4.82 14.03 3.61
CA SER A 258 5.39 12.84 4.27
C SER A 258 5.62 13.03 5.78
N LEU A 259 5.76 14.27 6.27
CA LEU A 259 5.82 14.57 7.71
C LEU A 259 4.46 14.41 8.39
N ASP A 260 3.35 14.65 7.67
CA ASP A 260 2.00 14.36 8.15
C ASP A 260 1.79 12.86 8.32
N MET A 261 2.22 12.04 7.35
CA MET A 261 2.19 10.58 7.47
C MET A 261 3.00 10.10 8.69
N ASP A 262 4.20 10.61 8.89
CA ASP A 262 5.05 10.26 10.04
C ASP A 262 4.37 10.61 11.37
N GLN A 263 3.78 11.80 11.46
CA GLN A 263 3.05 12.24 12.65
C GLN A 263 1.80 11.39 12.89
N PHE A 264 1.06 11.03 11.86
CA PHE A 264 -0.11 10.16 11.96
C PHE A 264 0.28 8.78 12.52
N ILE A 265 1.29 8.14 11.94
CA ILE A 265 1.81 6.85 12.42
C ILE A 265 2.21 6.94 13.90
N LYS A 266 3.02 7.92 14.29
CA LYS A 266 3.50 8.09 15.66
C LYS A 266 2.37 8.34 16.66
N THR A 267 1.35 9.08 16.25
CA THR A 267 0.16 9.33 17.10
C THR A 267 -0.59 8.02 17.34
N VAL A 268 -0.86 7.24 16.29
CA VAL A 268 -1.57 5.96 16.41
C VAL A 268 -0.76 4.94 17.22
N VAL A 269 0.55 4.87 17.02
CA VAL A 269 1.46 4.06 17.84
C VAL A 269 1.32 4.39 19.34
N SER A 270 1.29 5.69 19.67
CA SER A 270 1.14 6.14 21.05
C SER A 270 -0.20 5.71 21.67
N ILE A 271 -1.27 5.70 20.88
CA ILE A 271 -2.59 5.22 21.32
C ILE A 271 -2.58 3.71 21.53
N CYS A 272 -1.99 2.94 20.61
CA CYS A 272 -1.83 1.49 20.77
C CYS A 272 -1.08 1.15 22.06
N ASP A 273 0.01 1.85 22.35
CA ASP A 273 0.84 1.64 23.53
C ASP A 273 0.11 2.07 24.82
N TYR A 274 -0.68 3.15 24.77
CA TYR A 274 -1.55 3.55 25.86
C TYR A 274 -2.58 2.44 26.19
N VAL A 275 -3.27 1.91 25.17
CA VAL A 275 -4.28 0.83 25.40
C VAL A 275 -3.61 -0.45 25.90
N LYS A 276 -2.40 -0.79 25.39
CA LYS A 276 -1.60 -1.90 25.89
C LYS A 276 -1.42 -1.82 27.40
N VAL A 277 -0.94 -0.68 27.91
CA VAL A 277 -0.71 -0.46 29.34
C VAL A 277 -2.03 -0.51 30.11
N LYS A 278 -3.09 0.13 29.59
CA LYS A 278 -4.42 0.12 30.22
C LYS A 278 -5.01 -1.30 30.36
N LYS A 279 -4.75 -2.17 29.39
CA LYS A 279 -5.18 -3.58 29.39
C LYS A 279 -4.27 -4.49 30.21
N GLY A 280 -3.07 -4.05 30.60
CA GLY A 280 -2.06 -4.89 31.23
C GLY A 280 -1.60 -6.03 30.32
N SER A 281 -1.61 -5.81 29.00
CA SER A 281 -1.26 -6.82 28.01
C SER A 281 0.22 -6.76 27.63
N ASP A 282 0.84 -7.92 27.38
CA ASP A 282 2.18 -8.02 26.80
C ASP A 282 2.17 -7.96 25.28
N LYS A 283 1.01 -8.19 24.65
CA LYS A 283 0.80 -8.15 23.20
C LYS A 283 1.07 -6.73 22.67
N GLN A 284 1.76 -6.65 21.54
CA GLN A 284 1.94 -5.40 20.80
C GLN A 284 1.02 -5.39 19.58
N ILE A 285 0.21 -4.36 19.44
CA ILE A 285 -0.55 -4.11 18.21
C ILE A 285 0.36 -3.36 17.25
N ASN A 286 0.57 -3.93 16.07
CA ASN A 286 1.28 -3.28 14.97
C ASN A 286 0.29 -2.54 14.05
N LEU A 287 0.80 -1.89 13.03
CA LEU A 287 0.02 -1.08 12.11
C LEU A 287 -0.04 -1.70 10.71
N SER A 288 -1.22 -1.61 10.10
CA SER A 288 -1.44 -1.85 8.68
C SER A 288 -1.82 -0.51 8.04
N PHE A 289 -0.89 0.11 7.32
CA PHE A 289 -1.21 1.31 6.55
C PHE A 289 -1.82 0.85 5.21
N ASP A 290 -3.03 0.28 5.28
CA ASP A 290 -3.61 -0.53 4.21
C ASP A 290 -4.36 0.25 3.12
N GLU A 291 -4.36 1.60 3.21
CA GLU A 291 -4.64 2.51 2.10
C GLU A 291 -3.79 3.78 2.21
N TRP A 292 -2.94 4.03 1.21
CA TRP A 292 -2.18 5.26 1.10
C TRP A 292 -1.82 5.55 -0.34
N ASN A 293 -1.92 6.80 -0.78
CA ASN A 293 -1.47 7.25 -2.10
C ASN A 293 -1.65 8.77 -2.25
N VAL A 294 -1.42 9.26 -3.46
CA VAL A 294 -1.87 10.53 -3.98
C VAL A 294 -3.23 10.33 -4.65
N TRP A 295 -4.19 11.25 -4.39
CA TRP A 295 -5.50 11.22 -5.02
C TRP A 295 -6.11 12.62 -5.09
N TYR A 296 -6.14 13.22 -6.26
CA TYR A 296 -6.79 14.52 -6.52
C TYR A 296 -6.93 14.89 -8.00
N HIS A 297 -6.26 14.19 -8.93
CA HIS A 297 -6.22 14.56 -10.34
C HIS A 297 -7.55 14.30 -11.07
N SER A 298 -8.29 13.25 -10.70
CA SER A 298 -9.52 12.79 -11.36
C SER A 298 -10.81 13.36 -10.77
N ASN A 299 -10.76 14.13 -9.69
CA ASN A 299 -11.95 14.57 -8.91
C ASN A 299 -13.07 15.20 -9.75
N GLU A 300 -12.74 16.04 -10.74
CA GLU A 300 -13.73 16.68 -11.61
C GLU A 300 -14.39 15.68 -12.57
N GLN A 301 -13.59 14.76 -13.12
CA GLN A 301 -14.05 13.68 -13.99
C GLN A 301 -14.97 12.72 -13.24
N ASP A 302 -14.57 12.33 -12.02
CA ASP A 302 -15.34 11.42 -11.18
C ASP A 302 -16.70 12.00 -10.79
N ALA A 303 -16.72 13.30 -10.44
CA ALA A 303 -17.95 14.00 -10.11
C ALA A 303 -18.96 14.10 -11.29
N ALA A 304 -18.47 14.05 -12.51
CA ALA A 304 -19.29 14.07 -13.74
C ALA A 304 -19.72 12.68 -14.23
N MET A 305 -19.26 11.60 -13.56
CA MET A 305 -19.52 10.22 -14.01
C MET A 305 -21.00 9.84 -13.84
N GLU A 306 -21.63 9.39 -14.92
CA GLU A 306 -22.97 8.84 -14.86
C GLU A 306 -23.00 7.51 -14.10
N PRO A 307 -23.95 7.32 -13.17
CA PRO A 307 -24.02 6.12 -12.36
C PRO A 307 -24.49 4.88 -13.14
N TRP A 308 -24.32 3.71 -12.52
CA TRP A 308 -24.83 2.40 -12.95
C TRP A 308 -24.21 1.89 -14.26
N GLN A 309 -22.97 2.27 -14.50
CA GLN A 309 -22.15 1.69 -15.56
C GLN A 309 -21.40 0.45 -15.06
N ILE A 310 -20.95 -0.41 -15.96
CA ILE A 310 -20.02 -1.51 -15.66
C ILE A 310 -18.61 -0.98 -15.87
N ALA A 311 -17.77 -1.08 -14.86
CA ALA A 311 -16.36 -0.68 -14.92
C ALA A 311 -16.12 0.70 -15.57
N PRO A 312 -16.72 1.79 -15.06
CA PRO A 312 -16.44 3.12 -15.57
C PRO A 312 -15.03 3.58 -15.20
N PRO A 313 -14.41 4.52 -15.92
CA PRO A 313 -13.08 5.04 -15.59
C PRO A 313 -13.15 6.00 -14.38
N LEU A 314 -13.32 5.44 -13.17
CA LEU A 314 -13.33 6.16 -11.89
C LEU A 314 -11.95 6.19 -11.26
N LEU A 315 -11.61 7.32 -10.63
CA LEU A 315 -10.35 7.53 -9.90
C LEU A 315 -9.11 7.22 -10.76
N GLU A 316 -9.17 7.50 -12.05
CA GLU A 316 -8.03 7.29 -12.96
C GLU A 316 -7.11 8.52 -12.96
N ASP A 317 -6.45 8.76 -11.82
CA ASP A 317 -5.45 9.82 -11.69
C ASP A 317 -4.27 9.57 -12.65
N ILE A 318 -3.89 10.60 -13.38
CA ILE A 318 -2.68 10.57 -14.22
C ILE A 318 -1.56 11.26 -13.46
N TYR A 319 -0.63 10.45 -13.00
CA TYR A 319 0.47 10.91 -12.14
C TYR A 319 1.60 11.58 -12.91
N ASN A 320 2.07 12.66 -12.35
CA ASN A 320 3.21 13.42 -12.86
C ASN A 320 4.50 13.15 -12.05
N PHE A 321 5.57 13.89 -12.34
CA PHE A 321 6.86 13.68 -11.67
C PHE A 321 6.86 14.13 -10.20
N GLU A 322 6.11 15.20 -9.84
CA GLU A 322 6.03 15.60 -8.42
C GLU A 322 5.34 14.54 -7.56
N ASP A 323 4.38 13.80 -8.13
CA ASP A 323 3.72 12.68 -7.44
C ASP A 323 4.74 11.56 -7.16
N ALA A 324 5.60 11.23 -8.12
CA ALA A 324 6.66 10.25 -7.92
C ALA A 324 7.63 10.64 -6.80
N LEU A 325 7.98 11.93 -6.70
CA LEU A 325 8.83 12.44 -5.62
C LEU A 325 8.15 12.31 -4.25
N LEU A 326 6.86 12.63 -4.17
CA LEU A 326 6.11 12.45 -2.91
C LEU A 326 5.99 10.97 -2.55
N ILE A 327 5.66 10.09 -3.50
CA ILE A 327 5.62 8.64 -3.25
C ILE A 327 6.96 8.14 -2.72
N GLY A 328 8.07 8.61 -3.27
CA GLY A 328 9.42 8.33 -2.73
C GLY A 328 9.57 8.76 -1.26
N CYS A 329 9.10 9.97 -0.91
CA CYS A 329 9.12 10.46 0.47
C CYS A 329 8.22 9.62 1.40
N LEU A 330 7.03 9.21 0.95
CA LEU A 330 6.10 8.38 1.73
C LEU A 330 6.68 6.98 1.98
N LEU A 331 7.30 6.36 0.99
CA LEU A 331 7.99 5.07 1.13
C LEU A 331 9.15 5.13 2.13
N ILE A 332 9.95 6.20 2.08
CA ILE A 332 11.00 6.44 3.09
C ILE A 332 10.39 6.59 4.49
N THR A 333 9.25 7.26 4.61
CA THR A 333 8.54 7.42 5.89
C THR A 333 8.03 6.08 6.42
N LEU A 334 7.48 5.22 5.58
CA LEU A 334 7.07 3.86 5.96
C LEU A 334 8.27 3.04 6.47
N LEU A 335 9.40 3.09 5.78
CA LEU A 335 10.64 2.44 6.22
C LEU A 335 11.14 2.98 7.58
N LYS A 336 11.09 4.28 7.80
CA LYS A 336 11.46 4.90 9.08
C LYS A 336 10.61 4.43 10.26
N ASN A 337 9.39 3.95 9.99
CA ASN A 337 8.43 3.46 10.98
C ASN A 337 8.21 1.93 10.89
N SER A 338 9.11 1.20 10.24
CA SER A 338 9.00 -0.26 10.01
C SER A 338 9.03 -1.12 11.27
N ASP A 339 9.42 -0.55 12.42
CA ASP A 339 9.31 -1.20 13.72
C ASP A 339 7.84 -1.46 14.12
N ARG A 340 6.92 -0.59 13.68
CA ARG A 340 5.50 -0.67 14.01
C ARG A 340 4.60 -0.86 12.77
N VAL A 341 4.93 -0.29 11.62
CA VAL A 341 4.20 -0.52 10.36
C VAL A 341 4.73 -1.80 9.72
N LYS A 342 3.91 -2.86 9.74
CA LYS A 342 4.29 -4.16 9.18
C LYS A 342 3.64 -4.44 7.84
N ILE A 343 2.48 -3.84 7.60
CA ILE A 343 1.74 -3.94 6.35
C ILE A 343 1.51 -2.52 5.85
N ALA A 344 1.70 -2.30 4.54
CA ALA A 344 1.24 -1.09 3.89
C ALA A 344 0.79 -1.42 2.45
N CYS A 345 -0.37 -0.89 2.03
CA CYS A 345 -0.92 -1.17 0.72
C CYS A 345 -1.09 0.12 -0.07
N LEU A 346 -0.32 0.26 -1.14
CA LEU A 346 -0.53 1.35 -2.10
C LEU A 346 -1.92 1.18 -2.73
N ALA A 347 -2.76 2.16 -2.58
CA ALA A 347 -4.10 2.17 -3.16
C ALA A 347 -4.10 2.95 -4.49
N GLN A 348 -4.31 2.30 -5.66
CA GLN A 348 -4.45 0.88 -5.83
C GLN A 348 -3.36 0.34 -6.78
N LEU A 349 -3.59 -0.80 -7.41
CA LEU A 349 -2.54 -1.45 -8.21
C LEU A 349 -2.69 -1.19 -9.71
N VAL A 350 -3.93 -1.19 -10.24
CA VAL A 350 -4.22 -1.07 -11.68
C VAL A 350 -5.35 -0.07 -11.90
N ASN A 351 -5.17 0.86 -12.81
CA ASN A 351 -6.08 1.91 -13.28
C ASN A 351 -6.54 2.92 -12.21
N VAL A 352 -7.06 2.45 -11.11
CA VAL A 352 -7.66 3.28 -10.05
C VAL A 352 -6.54 3.83 -9.15
N ILE A 353 -6.25 5.14 -9.23
CA ILE A 353 -5.15 5.79 -8.48
C ILE A 353 -3.89 4.90 -8.43
N ALA A 354 -3.43 4.42 -9.57
CA ALA A 354 -2.56 3.25 -9.65
C ALA A 354 -1.23 3.49 -10.38
N PRO A 355 -0.17 2.72 -10.06
CA PRO A 355 1.10 2.76 -10.79
C PRO A 355 1.02 2.15 -12.20
N ILE A 356 0.02 1.29 -12.47
CA ILE A 356 -0.17 0.60 -13.74
C ILE A 356 -1.49 1.05 -14.36
N MET A 357 -1.45 1.45 -15.62
CA MET A 357 -2.63 1.82 -16.40
C MET A 357 -2.83 0.88 -17.59
N THR A 358 -4.08 0.74 -18.02
CA THR A 358 -4.46 -0.04 -19.20
C THR A 358 -5.41 0.73 -20.11
N GLU A 359 -5.35 0.48 -21.40
CA GLU A 359 -6.43 0.80 -22.33
C GLU A 359 -7.32 -0.43 -22.55
N ASN A 360 -8.62 -0.21 -22.80
CA ASN A 360 -9.54 -1.29 -23.18
C ASN A 360 -9.11 -1.86 -24.55
N ASP A 361 -8.93 -3.18 -24.64
CA ASP A 361 -8.39 -3.86 -25.82
C ASP A 361 -7.04 -3.26 -26.33
N GLY A 362 -6.28 -2.58 -25.47
CA GLY A 362 -5.10 -1.82 -25.82
C GLY A 362 -3.91 -2.04 -24.90
N GLU A 363 -2.95 -1.14 -24.96
CA GLU A 363 -1.66 -1.25 -24.25
C GLU A 363 -1.80 -1.07 -22.73
N THR A 364 -0.78 -1.55 -22.01
CA THR A 364 -0.54 -1.26 -20.60
C THR A 364 0.73 -0.43 -20.45
N TRP A 365 0.77 0.49 -19.46
CA TRP A 365 1.96 1.31 -19.22
C TRP A 365 2.18 1.63 -17.74
N LYS A 366 3.40 2.06 -17.43
CA LYS A 366 3.85 2.48 -16.09
C LYS A 366 3.63 3.96 -15.90
N GLN A 367 2.93 4.34 -14.85
CA GLN A 367 2.87 5.72 -14.40
C GLN A 367 4.16 6.13 -13.66
N THR A 368 4.35 7.42 -13.42
CA THR A 368 5.57 7.94 -12.79
C THR A 368 5.82 7.36 -11.40
N ILE A 369 4.76 7.11 -10.63
CA ILE A 369 4.83 6.53 -9.27
C ILE A 369 5.25 5.06 -9.24
N PHE A 370 5.22 4.36 -10.38
CA PHE A 370 5.66 2.97 -10.51
C PHE A 370 7.12 2.80 -10.06
N TYR A 371 7.99 3.73 -10.43
CA TYR A 371 9.43 3.56 -10.24
C TYR A 371 9.91 3.69 -8.80
N PRO A 372 9.52 4.72 -8.02
CA PRO A 372 9.89 4.77 -6.61
C PRO A 372 9.42 3.53 -5.86
N PHE A 373 8.18 3.08 -6.13
CA PHE A 373 7.64 1.86 -5.51
C PHE A 373 8.45 0.62 -5.91
N MET A 374 8.69 0.41 -7.20
CA MET A 374 9.49 -0.70 -7.74
C MET A 374 10.89 -0.73 -7.13
N HIS A 375 11.56 0.39 -7.03
CA HIS A 375 12.89 0.46 -6.44
C HIS A 375 12.90 0.03 -4.97
N VAL A 376 11.95 0.55 -4.18
CA VAL A 376 11.91 0.25 -2.75
C VAL A 376 11.45 -1.20 -2.51
N SER A 377 10.46 -1.69 -3.23
CA SER A 377 9.97 -3.06 -3.08
C SER A 377 11.00 -4.11 -3.48
N ASN A 378 11.86 -3.82 -4.48
CA ASN A 378 12.89 -4.75 -4.92
C ASN A 378 14.18 -4.67 -4.11
N HIS A 379 14.56 -3.48 -3.62
CA HIS A 379 15.86 -3.25 -3.00
C HIS A 379 15.81 -2.90 -1.52
N GLY A 380 14.67 -2.44 -0.99
CA GLY A 380 14.48 -2.17 0.43
C GLY A 380 14.25 -3.45 1.23
N ARG A 381 15.28 -4.28 1.37
CA ARG A 381 15.20 -5.61 1.99
C ARG A 381 16.14 -5.73 3.19
N GLY A 382 15.87 -6.69 4.07
CA GLY A 382 16.65 -6.95 5.28
C GLY A 382 16.25 -6.05 6.44
N VAL A 383 17.15 -5.17 6.89
CA VAL A 383 16.92 -4.30 8.05
C VAL A 383 16.99 -2.83 7.68
N VAL A 384 16.17 -2.02 8.33
CA VAL A 384 16.29 -0.55 8.26
C VAL A 384 17.31 -0.08 9.29
N LEU A 385 18.30 0.69 8.83
CA LEU A 385 19.31 1.29 9.72
C LEU A 385 18.80 2.61 10.30
N THR A 386 19.12 2.87 11.57
CA THR A 386 18.75 4.13 12.22
C THR A 386 19.50 5.29 11.59
N PRO A 387 18.82 6.26 10.94
CA PRO A 387 19.49 7.35 10.25
C PRO A 387 19.83 8.50 11.21
N SER A 388 21.00 9.10 11.04
CA SER A 388 21.32 10.44 11.52
C SER A 388 21.49 11.35 10.31
N VAL A 389 20.57 12.28 10.11
CA VAL A 389 20.51 13.14 8.93
C VAL A 389 20.88 14.57 9.28
N GLU A 390 21.84 15.14 8.55
CA GLU A 390 22.17 16.57 8.57
C GLU A 390 21.75 17.16 7.22
N SER A 391 20.84 18.12 7.24
CA SER A 391 20.35 18.82 6.06
C SER A 391 19.83 20.20 6.42
N ASP A 392 20.03 21.16 5.54
CA ASP A 392 19.28 22.40 5.58
C ASP A 392 17.77 22.09 5.44
N SER A 393 16.93 23.04 5.88
CA SER A 393 15.48 22.88 5.89
C SER A 393 14.77 24.14 5.41
N TYR A 394 13.55 23.97 4.94
CA TYR A 394 12.63 25.05 4.63
C TYR A 394 11.37 24.98 5.50
N SER A 395 10.53 26.01 5.43
CA SER A 395 9.25 26.01 6.13
C SER A 395 8.14 26.43 5.15
N VAL A 396 7.00 25.78 5.28
CA VAL A 396 5.77 26.08 4.54
C VAL A 396 4.58 26.10 5.50
N GLU A 397 3.43 26.47 5.02
CA GLU A 397 2.21 26.45 5.83
C GLU A 397 1.96 25.02 6.38
N GLY A 398 1.74 24.92 7.69
CA GLY A 398 1.52 23.65 8.38
C GLY A 398 2.79 22.89 8.74
N PHE A 399 3.93 23.14 8.10
CA PHE A 399 5.18 22.40 8.32
C PHE A 399 6.37 23.30 8.60
N LYS A 400 7.00 23.10 9.74
CA LYS A 400 8.26 23.77 10.12
C LYS A 400 9.43 22.82 10.02
N HIS A 401 10.59 23.32 9.58
CA HIS A 401 11.81 22.55 9.51
C HIS A 401 11.71 21.30 8.61
N VAL A 402 11.14 21.44 7.42
CA VAL A 402 11.11 20.38 6.39
C VAL A 402 12.53 20.18 5.84
N PRO A 403 13.20 19.05 6.05
CA PRO A 403 14.56 18.86 5.54
C PRO A 403 14.55 18.80 4.01
N TYR A 404 15.53 19.40 3.35
CA TYR A 404 15.68 19.25 1.91
C TYR A 404 16.03 17.81 1.51
N LEU A 405 16.81 17.13 2.34
CA LEU A 405 17.12 15.70 2.15
C LEU A 405 16.12 14.82 2.92
N GLU A 406 15.31 14.04 2.21
CA GLU A 406 14.58 12.90 2.76
C GLU A 406 15.32 11.63 2.42
N THR A 407 15.71 10.81 3.40
CA THR A 407 16.55 9.63 3.12
C THR A 407 16.43 8.56 4.19
N ILE A 408 16.74 7.33 3.77
CA ILE A 408 16.88 6.15 4.62
C ILE A 408 17.89 5.18 4.01
N ALA A 409 18.49 4.33 4.83
CA ALA A 409 19.33 3.24 4.37
C ALA A 409 18.82 1.89 4.89
N THR A 410 18.87 0.88 4.04
CA THR A 410 18.56 -0.51 4.37
C THR A 410 19.80 -1.39 4.17
N TYR A 411 19.91 -2.47 4.93
CA TYR A 411 20.97 -3.44 4.81
C TYR A 411 20.41 -4.86 4.71
N ASN A 412 20.73 -5.52 3.60
CA ASN A 412 20.45 -6.95 3.40
C ASN A 412 21.72 -7.76 3.67
N GLU A 413 21.72 -8.52 4.77
CA GLU A 413 22.85 -9.32 5.20
C GLU A 413 23.10 -10.53 4.28
N GLU A 414 22.04 -11.11 3.69
CA GLU A 414 22.16 -12.26 2.79
C GLU A 414 22.94 -11.92 1.54
N ASN A 415 22.72 -10.73 1.01
CA ASN A 415 23.37 -10.23 -0.20
C ASN A 415 24.59 -9.37 0.10
N ASN A 416 24.87 -9.03 1.36
CA ASN A 416 25.84 -8.02 1.75
C ASN A 416 25.64 -6.71 0.96
N GLU A 417 24.42 -6.25 0.92
CA GLU A 417 24.04 -5.08 0.14
C GLU A 417 23.45 -4.00 1.05
N LEU A 418 23.96 -2.80 0.92
CA LEU A 418 23.47 -1.60 1.56
C LEU A 418 22.83 -0.73 0.50
N VAL A 419 21.60 -0.28 0.73
CA VAL A 419 20.84 0.52 -0.22
C VAL A 419 20.42 1.83 0.42
N ILE A 420 20.67 2.93 -0.27
CA ILE A 420 20.25 4.28 0.13
C ILE A 420 19.12 4.73 -0.80
N PHE A 421 18.01 5.14 -0.22
CA PHE A 421 16.92 5.84 -0.89
C PHE A 421 16.95 7.30 -0.47
N ALA A 422 16.88 8.22 -1.43
CA ALA A 422 16.96 9.65 -1.15
C ALA A 422 16.12 10.49 -2.09
N VAL A 423 15.42 11.49 -1.53
CA VAL A 423 14.76 12.56 -2.28
C VAL A 423 15.41 13.88 -1.94
N ASN A 424 15.83 14.62 -2.96
CA ASN A 424 16.16 16.03 -2.83
C ASN A 424 14.89 16.85 -3.09
N ARG A 425 14.34 17.47 -2.03
CA ARG A 425 13.15 18.32 -2.10
C ARG A 425 13.44 19.76 -2.59
N SER A 426 14.71 20.15 -2.69
CA SER A 426 15.05 21.50 -3.17
C SER A 426 14.62 21.66 -4.63
N GLN A 427 13.97 22.78 -4.93
CA GLN A 427 13.55 23.12 -6.28
C GLN A 427 14.69 23.71 -7.13
N GLU A 428 15.77 24.20 -6.50
CA GLU A 428 16.82 24.97 -7.16
C GLU A 428 18.23 24.42 -6.91
N GLU A 429 18.47 23.84 -5.72
CA GLU A 429 19.81 23.53 -5.24
C GLU A 429 20.14 22.04 -5.33
N THR A 430 21.29 21.74 -5.90
CA THR A 430 21.93 20.42 -5.79
C THR A 430 22.40 20.18 -4.37
N LEU A 431 22.17 18.99 -3.82
CA LEU A 431 22.74 18.54 -2.56
C LEU A 431 24.07 17.82 -2.81
N GLU A 432 25.16 18.34 -2.25
CA GLU A 432 26.40 17.58 -2.08
C GLU A 432 26.18 16.57 -0.96
N PHE A 433 25.90 15.34 -1.33
CA PHE A 433 25.51 14.28 -0.42
C PHE A 433 26.71 13.48 0.05
N VAL A 434 26.82 13.30 1.35
CA VAL A 434 27.83 12.48 2.00
C VAL A 434 27.17 11.37 2.79
N PHE A 435 27.56 10.13 2.53
CA PHE A 435 27.14 8.98 3.31
C PHE A 435 28.31 8.47 4.16
N GLU A 436 28.15 8.56 5.47
CA GLU A 436 29.09 8.05 6.48
C GLU A 436 28.48 6.83 7.17
N GLN A 437 29.28 5.85 7.43
CA GLN A 437 28.85 4.63 8.10
C GLN A 437 29.91 4.12 9.10
N GLU A 438 29.44 3.32 10.05
CA GLU A 438 30.28 2.62 10.99
C GLU A 438 29.93 1.12 11.02
N GLY A 439 30.93 0.27 10.93
CA GLY A 439 30.77 -1.18 10.99
C GLY A 439 30.57 -1.87 9.64
N PHE A 440 30.68 -1.15 8.52
CA PHE A 440 30.76 -1.71 7.16
C PHE A 440 32.12 -1.40 6.53
N GLU A 441 32.52 -2.20 5.56
CA GLU A 441 33.61 -1.92 4.66
C GLU A 441 33.05 -1.89 3.23
N PHE A 442 33.11 -0.75 2.55
CA PHE A 442 32.63 -0.62 1.19
C PHE A 442 33.52 -1.39 0.21
N GLU A 443 32.90 -2.23 -0.62
CA GLU A 443 33.59 -2.97 -1.66
C GLU A 443 33.45 -2.27 -3.00
N SER A 444 32.23 -1.97 -3.42
CA SER A 444 31.92 -1.33 -4.71
C SER A 444 30.53 -0.72 -4.73
N ILE A 445 30.30 0.22 -5.64
CA ILE A 445 28.96 0.68 -6.02
C ILE A 445 28.42 -0.34 -7.01
N ILE A 446 27.27 -0.98 -6.66
CA ILE A 446 26.58 -1.91 -7.54
C ILE A 446 25.87 -1.14 -8.63
N GLU A 447 25.13 -0.09 -8.22
CA GLU A 447 24.31 0.70 -9.11
C GLU A 447 23.99 2.06 -8.47
N GLU A 448 23.90 3.08 -9.28
CA GLU A 448 23.35 4.38 -8.90
C GLU A 448 22.33 4.79 -9.95
N THR A 449 21.06 4.95 -9.56
CA THR A 449 19.96 5.37 -10.42
C THR A 449 19.32 6.63 -9.91
N ALA A 450 18.84 7.47 -10.83
CA ALA A 450 18.09 8.67 -10.48
C ALA A 450 16.93 8.92 -11.45
N MET A 451 15.86 9.51 -10.90
CA MET A 451 14.83 10.23 -11.66
C MET A 451 15.05 11.71 -11.39
N GLU A 452 15.53 12.44 -12.39
CA GLU A 452 15.95 13.84 -12.25
C GLU A 452 15.83 14.62 -13.57
N GLY A 453 15.71 15.95 -13.48
CA GLY A 453 15.74 16.83 -14.64
C GLY A 453 14.46 16.83 -15.48
N PHE A 454 13.37 16.25 -14.98
CA PHE A 454 12.07 16.29 -15.64
C PHE A 454 11.28 17.56 -15.24
N ASP A 455 10.38 18.00 -16.13
CA ASP A 455 9.34 18.92 -15.74
C ASP A 455 8.48 18.26 -14.64
N VAL A 456 8.18 18.97 -13.56
CA VAL A 456 7.43 18.43 -12.41
C VAL A 456 6.02 17.95 -12.80
N LYS A 457 5.46 18.49 -13.89
CA LYS A 457 4.15 18.08 -14.43
C LYS A 457 4.24 17.06 -15.57
N ALA A 458 5.44 16.57 -15.89
CA ALA A 458 5.61 15.52 -16.91
C ALA A 458 4.96 14.19 -16.45
N THR A 459 4.24 13.56 -17.36
CA THR A 459 3.50 12.32 -17.15
C THR A 459 3.95 11.23 -18.11
N ASN A 460 3.64 9.98 -17.82
CA ASN A 460 3.77 8.86 -18.73
C ASN A 460 2.41 8.49 -19.35
N ALA A 461 2.45 7.92 -20.55
CA ALA A 461 1.28 7.42 -21.27
C ALA A 461 1.66 6.17 -22.09
N ALA A 462 0.68 5.45 -22.60
CA ALA A 462 0.90 4.28 -23.45
C ALA A 462 1.89 4.53 -24.59
N ALA A 463 1.77 5.68 -25.26
CA ALA A 463 2.64 6.06 -26.39
C ALA A 463 4.05 6.52 -25.99
N ALA A 464 4.29 6.89 -24.73
CA ALA A 464 5.57 7.50 -24.31
C ALA A 464 5.82 7.39 -22.81
N GLU A 465 6.86 6.67 -22.44
CA GLU A 465 7.41 6.60 -21.08
C GLU A 465 8.49 7.67 -20.90
N VAL A 466 8.07 8.90 -20.60
CA VAL A 466 8.94 10.09 -20.53
C VAL A 466 9.70 10.13 -19.20
N VAL A 467 8.98 9.95 -18.08
CA VAL A 467 9.53 10.00 -16.72
C VAL A 467 9.89 8.58 -16.27
N LYS A 468 11.19 8.29 -16.24
CA LYS A 468 11.73 7.00 -15.82
C LYS A 468 13.12 7.13 -15.23
N PRO A 469 13.58 6.19 -14.40
CA PRO A 469 14.93 6.22 -13.87
C PRO A 469 16.00 6.02 -14.95
N SER A 470 17.15 6.60 -14.72
CA SER A 470 18.35 6.37 -15.51
C SER A 470 19.53 6.03 -14.62
N ILE A 471 20.43 5.20 -15.11
CA ILE A 471 21.72 4.94 -14.46
C ILE A 471 22.55 6.21 -14.53
N VAL A 472 23.02 6.65 -13.36
CA VAL A 472 23.96 7.76 -13.22
C VAL A 472 25.27 7.24 -12.63
N GLN A 473 26.34 8.00 -12.75
CA GLN A 473 27.69 7.62 -12.25
C GLN A 473 28.33 8.82 -11.56
N LYS A 474 27.66 9.36 -10.56
CA LYS A 474 28.09 10.52 -9.78
C LYS A 474 28.76 10.10 -8.46
N ALA A 475 28.38 8.94 -7.93
CA ALA A 475 28.87 8.46 -6.66
C ALA A 475 30.31 7.96 -6.71
N THR A 476 31.07 8.30 -5.69
CA THR A 476 32.45 7.84 -5.49
C THR A 476 32.64 7.35 -4.06
N ILE A 477 33.50 6.34 -3.88
CA ILE A 477 33.91 5.82 -2.58
C ILE A 477 35.38 6.17 -2.36
N ALA A 478 35.68 6.89 -1.28
CA ALA A 478 37.02 7.17 -0.82
C ALA A 478 37.06 7.12 0.72
N ASP A 479 38.11 6.58 1.31
CA ASP A 479 38.31 6.50 2.75
C ASP A 479 37.09 5.90 3.50
N ASN A 480 36.46 4.89 2.93
CA ASN A 480 35.25 4.23 3.42
C ASN A 480 34.04 5.18 3.61
N GLN A 481 34.00 6.24 2.84
CA GLN A 481 32.91 7.22 2.74
C GLN A 481 32.40 7.28 1.30
N LEU A 482 31.09 7.42 1.11
CA LEU A 482 30.50 7.64 -0.21
C LEU A 482 30.12 9.11 -0.35
N THR A 483 30.42 9.69 -1.50
CA THR A 483 30.00 11.03 -1.89
C THR A 483 29.33 11.02 -3.25
N THR A 484 28.25 11.78 -3.41
CA THR A 484 27.55 11.98 -4.69
C THR A 484 26.85 13.34 -4.70
N SER A 485 26.27 13.71 -5.83
CA SER A 485 25.44 14.91 -5.97
C SER A 485 24.01 14.55 -6.34
N LEU A 486 23.05 15.00 -5.55
CA LEU A 486 21.62 14.81 -5.80
C LEU A 486 21.08 16.09 -6.45
N SER A 487 20.64 15.99 -7.68
CA SER A 487 20.05 17.14 -8.42
C SER A 487 18.81 17.69 -7.74
N PRO A 488 18.41 18.95 -7.99
CA PRO A 488 17.14 19.47 -7.50
C PRO A 488 15.98 18.58 -7.94
N LEU A 489 14.97 18.40 -7.07
CA LEU A 489 13.78 17.58 -7.35
C LEU A 489 14.16 16.23 -7.98
N SER A 490 14.81 15.38 -7.19
CA SER A 490 15.24 14.06 -7.66
C SER A 490 14.90 12.94 -6.69
N TRP A 491 14.56 11.79 -7.25
CA TRP A 491 14.53 10.50 -6.58
C TRP A 491 15.80 9.73 -6.91
N ASN A 492 16.50 9.23 -5.88
CA ASN A 492 17.81 8.59 -6.05
C ASN A 492 17.86 7.26 -5.30
N VAL A 493 18.48 6.27 -5.90
CA VAL A 493 18.78 4.97 -5.32
C VAL A 493 20.24 4.63 -5.52
N ILE A 494 20.95 4.33 -4.43
CA ILE A 494 22.37 3.97 -4.48
C ILE A 494 22.52 2.60 -3.81
N ARG A 495 23.00 1.63 -4.56
CA ARG A 495 23.22 0.25 -4.12
C ARG A 495 24.70 0.00 -3.96
N ILE A 496 25.12 -0.48 -2.81
CA ILE A 496 26.52 -0.61 -2.41
C ILE A 496 26.76 -2.04 -1.93
N LYS A 497 27.78 -2.68 -2.49
CA LYS A 497 28.33 -3.93 -1.96
C LYS A 497 29.20 -3.64 -0.76
N VAL A 498 28.99 -4.37 0.33
CA VAL A 498 29.77 -4.23 1.57
C VAL A 498 30.32 -5.59 2.01
N LYS A 499 31.34 -5.56 2.86
CA LYS A 499 31.93 -6.76 3.50
C LYS A 499 31.43 -6.92 4.93
#